data_6d3df3fd5478cd084d6302177445df43
#
_entry.id   6d3df3fd5478cd084d6302177445df43
#
_cell.length_a   1.000
_cell.length_b   1.000
_cell.length_c   1.000
_cell.angle_alpha   90.00
_cell.angle_beta   90.00
_cell.angle_gamma   90.00
#
_symmetry.space_group_name_H-M   'P 1'
#
loop_
_entity.id
_entity.type
_entity.pdbx_description
1 polymer ?
#
loop_
_entity_poly.entity_id
_entity_poly.type
_entity_poly.pdbx_seq_one_letter_code
_entity_poly.pdbx_strand_id
1 'polypeptide(L)'
;MKRCVLLLALLLGVKALYAQGVLERYPETEVSFTYSFYPRQAADEFLDAHYAALAGQSSSSASGYQGNQIHCLGLLTGEVAFKLRKWFTVGVQLAGTNFCANPVQGPGRISGTAIYLLPNVRFTYVRSEVFNMYSGIGLGVGVLSGFSAKKSAFAGIGGADIQTAVQAVPVGIQFGRDIYGIAEVSLGTMNVGLRAGIGYRF
;
A
#
# COMPACT_ATOMS: atom_id res chain seq x y z
N MET A 1 16.62 12.23 -13.87
CA MET A 1 17.53 11.30 -14.54
C MET A 1 18.16 10.27 -13.60
N LYS A 2 18.72 10.59 -12.42
CA LYS A 2 19.37 9.61 -11.50
C LYS A 2 18.43 8.48 -11.03
N ARG A 3 17.13 8.73 -10.87
CA ARG A 3 16.13 7.75 -10.40
C ARG A 3 15.76 6.69 -11.46
N CYS A 4 15.74 7.06 -12.75
CA CYS A 4 15.51 6.08 -13.84
C CYS A 4 16.71 5.15 -14.02
N VAL A 5 17.93 5.64 -13.77
CA VAL A 5 19.15 4.84 -13.82
C VAL A 5 19.16 3.75 -12.74
N LEU A 6 18.65 4.07 -11.55
CA LEU A 6 18.58 3.10 -10.43
C LEU A 6 17.57 1.98 -10.72
N LEU A 7 16.42 2.31 -11.30
CA LEU A 7 15.41 1.33 -11.74
C LEU A 7 15.96 0.44 -12.87
N LEU A 8 16.66 1.06 -13.84
CA LEU A 8 17.30 0.33 -14.93
C LEU A 8 18.41 -0.59 -14.42
N ALA A 9 19.22 -0.13 -13.46
CA ALA A 9 20.27 -0.93 -12.82
C ALA A 9 19.70 -2.10 -12.04
N LEU A 10 18.55 -1.91 -11.37
CA LEU A 10 17.86 -2.97 -10.64
C LEU A 10 17.30 -4.03 -11.60
N LEU A 11 16.71 -3.60 -12.72
CA LEU A 11 16.22 -4.49 -13.79
C LEU A 11 17.36 -5.23 -14.49
N LEU A 12 18.50 -4.56 -14.74
CA LEU A 12 19.69 -5.18 -15.31
C LEU A 12 20.36 -6.13 -14.33
N GLY A 13 20.37 -5.83 -13.04
CA GLY A 13 20.85 -6.72 -11.98
C GLY A 13 20.04 -8.01 -11.89
N VAL A 14 18.73 -7.92 -12.00
CA VAL A 14 17.85 -9.09 -12.06
C VAL A 14 18.15 -9.93 -13.31
N LYS A 15 18.31 -9.32 -14.49
CA LYS A 15 18.71 -10.04 -15.72
C LYS A 15 20.08 -10.68 -15.64
N ALA A 16 21.06 -10.04 -14.98
CA ALA A 16 22.39 -10.60 -14.78
C ALA A 16 22.36 -11.85 -13.87
N LEU A 17 21.53 -11.86 -12.83
CA LEU A 17 21.29 -13.02 -11.98
C LEU A 17 20.66 -14.20 -12.77
N TYR A 18 19.80 -13.87 -13.75
CA TYR A 18 19.26 -14.86 -14.70
C TYR A 18 20.34 -15.47 -15.58
N ALA A 19 21.23 -14.64 -16.13
CA ALA A 19 22.28 -15.09 -17.04
C ALA A 19 23.32 -15.99 -16.37
N GLN A 20 23.48 -15.90 -15.03
CA GLN A 20 24.44 -16.69 -14.28
C GLN A 20 23.93 -18.09 -13.87
N GLY A 21 22.72 -18.49 -14.28
CA GLY A 21 22.14 -19.80 -13.93
C GLY A 21 21.83 -19.98 -12.44
N VAL A 22 21.98 -18.93 -11.63
CA VAL A 22 21.68 -18.96 -10.20
C VAL A 22 20.19 -19.08 -9.95
N LEU A 23 19.37 -18.69 -10.94
CA LEU A 23 17.93 -18.80 -10.89
C LEU A 23 17.51 -20.02 -11.72
N GLU A 24 17.10 -21.08 -11.05
CA GLU A 24 16.40 -22.19 -11.70
C GLU A 24 15.26 -21.62 -12.57
N ARG A 25 14.94 -22.25 -13.67
CA ARG A 25 13.96 -21.98 -14.73
C ARG A 25 12.56 -21.55 -14.26
N TYR A 26 12.45 -20.48 -13.46
CA TYR A 26 11.19 -19.94 -12.98
C TYR A 26 11.16 -18.41 -13.03
N PRO A 27 11.00 -17.78 -14.17
CA PRO A 27 10.43 -16.45 -14.18
C PRO A 27 8.93 -16.54 -14.41
N GLU A 28 8.18 -16.99 -13.43
CA GLU A 28 6.76 -16.66 -13.40
C GLU A 28 6.66 -15.19 -12.95
N THR A 29 6.21 -14.34 -13.82
CA THR A 29 5.83 -12.96 -13.49
C THR A 29 4.37 -12.97 -13.09
N GLU A 30 4.07 -12.37 -11.96
CA GLU A 30 2.71 -12.22 -11.46
C GLU A 30 2.34 -10.72 -11.46
N VAL A 31 1.15 -10.41 -11.92
CA VAL A 31 0.55 -9.08 -11.78
C VAL A 31 -0.75 -9.24 -11.01
N SER A 32 -0.96 -8.44 -9.98
CA SER A 32 -2.15 -8.53 -9.16
C SER A 32 -2.68 -7.18 -8.77
N PHE A 33 -4.01 -7.14 -8.53
CA PHE A 33 -4.73 -6.00 -8.00
C PHE A 33 -5.52 -6.44 -6.78
N THR A 34 -5.33 -5.73 -5.69
CA THR A 34 -6.01 -6.01 -4.42
C THR A 34 -6.64 -4.76 -3.86
N TYR A 35 -7.69 -4.95 -3.09
CA TYR A 35 -8.43 -3.90 -2.40
C TYR A 35 -8.50 -4.19 -0.90
N SER A 36 -8.33 -3.16 -0.09
CA SER A 36 -8.46 -3.20 1.37
C SER A 36 -9.37 -2.09 1.85
N PHE A 37 -10.23 -2.40 2.82
CA PHE A 37 -11.21 -1.45 3.34
C PHE A 37 -10.61 -0.41 4.29
N TYR A 38 -9.51 -0.71 5.00
CA TYR A 38 -8.98 0.17 6.03
C TYR A 38 -7.50 0.54 5.79
N PRO A 39 -7.24 1.67 5.11
CA PRO A 39 -5.90 2.24 4.96
C PRO A 39 -5.51 2.99 6.24
N ARG A 40 -4.80 2.30 7.15
CA ARG A 40 -4.54 2.74 8.52
C ARG A 40 -3.84 4.09 8.62
N GLN A 41 -2.63 4.19 8.06
CA GLN A 41 -1.79 5.39 8.20
C GLN A 41 -2.47 6.64 7.64
N ALA A 42 -3.04 6.53 6.44
CA ALA A 42 -3.74 7.64 5.82
C ALA A 42 -5.03 8.00 6.59
N ALA A 43 -5.71 7.02 7.21
CA ALA A 43 -6.88 7.28 8.05
C ALA A 43 -6.49 8.00 9.35
N ASP A 44 -5.43 7.56 10.01
CA ASP A 44 -4.95 8.15 11.27
C ASP A 44 -4.50 9.60 11.05
N GLU A 45 -3.70 9.87 10.02
CA GLU A 45 -3.26 11.22 9.65
C GLU A 45 -4.43 12.14 9.27
N PHE A 46 -5.41 11.60 8.53
CA PHE A 46 -6.59 12.35 8.15
C PHE A 46 -7.43 12.72 9.38
N LEU A 47 -7.62 11.79 10.33
CA LEU A 47 -8.31 12.05 11.58
C LEU A 47 -7.58 13.07 12.43
N ASP A 48 -6.26 12.96 12.58
CA ASP A 48 -5.44 13.91 13.33
C ASP A 48 -5.51 15.31 12.74
N ALA A 49 -5.42 15.46 11.43
CA ALA A 49 -5.57 16.74 10.75
C ALA A 49 -6.97 17.33 10.94
N HIS A 50 -7.99 16.50 10.92
CA HIS A 50 -9.38 16.91 11.15
C HIS A 50 -9.58 17.38 12.58
N TYR A 51 -9.12 16.63 13.59
CA TYR A 51 -9.20 17.04 14.99
C TYR A 51 -8.39 18.31 15.29
N ALA A 52 -7.21 18.48 14.68
CA ALA A 52 -6.41 19.69 14.83
C ALA A 52 -7.12 20.95 14.28
N ALA A 53 -7.77 20.81 13.11
CA ALA A 53 -8.56 21.89 12.51
C ALA A 53 -9.75 22.31 13.41
N LEU A 54 -10.32 21.36 14.13
CA LEU A 54 -11.42 21.60 15.06
C LEU A 54 -10.98 22.22 16.38
N ALA A 55 -9.85 21.79 16.93
CA ALA A 55 -9.29 22.35 18.16
C ALA A 55 -8.88 23.82 17.99
N GLY A 56 -8.58 24.27 16.77
CA GLY A 56 -8.32 25.66 16.43
C GLY A 56 -9.58 26.53 16.32
N GLN A 57 -10.77 25.95 16.22
CA GLN A 57 -12.03 26.66 16.28
C GLN A 57 -12.49 26.71 17.76
N SER A 58 -12.35 27.86 18.36
CA SER A 58 -12.62 28.10 19.77
C SER A 58 -13.86 27.41 20.34
N SER A 59 -13.68 26.89 21.51
CA SER A 59 -14.42 26.10 22.49
C SER A 59 -15.91 26.40 22.77
N SER A 60 -16.65 27.06 21.92
CA SER A 60 -18.06 27.37 22.19
C SER A 60 -19.09 26.43 21.53
N SER A 61 -18.67 25.42 20.82
CA SER A 61 -19.57 24.52 20.05
C SER A 61 -19.22 23.06 20.14
N ALA A 62 -18.77 22.57 21.29
CA ALA A 62 -18.45 21.13 21.48
C ALA A 62 -19.68 20.20 21.43
N SER A 63 -20.88 20.71 21.26
CA SER A 63 -22.11 19.89 21.17
C SER A 63 -22.58 19.56 19.74
N GLY A 64 -21.87 20.00 18.72
CA GLY A 64 -22.27 19.86 17.30
C GLY A 64 -21.66 18.69 16.53
N TYR A 65 -20.96 17.77 17.17
CA TYR A 65 -20.29 16.64 16.50
C TYR A 65 -21.21 15.47 16.19
N GLN A 66 -22.35 15.70 15.58
CA GLN A 66 -23.15 14.64 15.00
C GLN A 66 -22.91 14.59 13.48
N GLY A 67 -22.18 13.56 13.03
CA GLY A 67 -22.32 13.10 11.67
C GLY A 67 -21.37 13.65 10.62
N ASN A 68 -20.08 13.87 10.91
CA ASN A 68 -19.12 14.02 9.83
C ASN A 68 -19.01 12.71 9.05
N GLN A 69 -19.54 12.72 7.80
CA GLN A 69 -19.40 11.60 6.90
C GLN A 69 -17.98 11.60 6.34
N ILE A 70 -17.14 10.75 6.89
CA ILE A 70 -15.82 10.45 6.33
C ILE A 70 -16.02 9.40 5.26
N HIS A 71 -15.76 9.76 4.01
CA HIS A 71 -15.76 8.82 2.89
C HIS A 71 -14.33 8.43 2.58
N CYS A 72 -14.03 7.16 2.74
CA CYS A 72 -12.75 6.57 2.32
C CYS A 72 -13.01 5.60 1.16
N LEU A 73 -12.27 5.76 0.08
CA LEU A 73 -12.35 4.85 -1.06
C LEU A 73 -11.77 3.46 -0.74
N GLY A 74 -11.14 3.28 0.41
CA GLY A 74 -10.31 2.11 0.71
C GLY A 74 -8.92 2.23 0.07
N LEU A 75 -8.12 1.17 0.13
CA LEU A 75 -6.78 1.12 -0.44
C LEU A 75 -6.77 0.20 -1.65
N LEU A 76 -6.53 0.76 -2.83
CA LEU A 76 -6.28 -0.01 -4.04
C LEU A 76 -4.78 -0.24 -4.19
N THR A 77 -4.38 -1.50 -4.40
CA THR A 77 -2.98 -1.88 -4.55
C THR A 77 -2.80 -2.66 -5.85
N GLY A 78 -1.86 -2.22 -6.68
CA GLY A 78 -1.31 -2.97 -7.81
C GLY A 78 0.06 -3.53 -7.44
N GLU A 79 0.34 -4.77 -7.81
CA GLU A 79 1.62 -5.43 -7.55
C GLU A 79 2.13 -6.10 -8.81
N VAL A 80 3.44 -5.98 -9.02
CA VAL A 80 4.19 -6.80 -9.98
C VAL A 80 5.20 -7.61 -9.19
N ALA A 81 5.18 -8.93 -9.34
CA ALA A 81 6.02 -9.84 -8.59
C ALA A 81 6.73 -10.83 -9.52
N PHE A 82 7.94 -11.19 -9.14
CA PHE A 82 8.82 -12.11 -9.84
C PHE A 82 9.14 -13.29 -8.92
N LYS A 83 8.77 -14.48 -9.32
CA LYS A 83 9.06 -15.68 -8.58
C LYS A 83 10.47 -16.14 -8.91
N LEU A 84 11.36 -15.97 -7.95
CA LEU A 84 12.78 -16.31 -8.11
C LEU A 84 13.05 -17.80 -7.80
N ARG A 85 12.26 -18.37 -6.90
CA ARG A 85 12.30 -19.79 -6.50
C ARG A 85 10.89 -20.28 -6.18
N LYS A 86 10.74 -21.60 -6.06
CA LYS A 86 9.45 -22.23 -5.71
C LYS A 86 8.81 -21.66 -4.45
N TRP A 87 9.64 -21.22 -3.49
CA TRP A 87 9.22 -20.72 -2.18
C TRP A 87 9.46 -19.22 -1.99
N PHE A 88 10.13 -18.53 -2.94
CA PHE A 88 10.56 -17.15 -2.78
C PHE A 88 10.17 -16.27 -3.98
N THR A 89 9.47 -15.20 -3.69
CA THR A 89 8.99 -14.21 -4.67
C THR A 89 9.39 -12.82 -4.20
N VAL A 90 9.84 -11.99 -5.11
CA VAL A 90 10.09 -10.56 -4.88
C VAL A 90 9.12 -9.75 -5.72
N GLY A 91 8.67 -8.62 -5.20
CA GLY A 91 7.71 -7.78 -5.90
C GLY A 91 7.82 -6.31 -5.53
N VAL A 92 7.05 -5.52 -6.23
CA VAL A 92 6.85 -4.10 -5.95
C VAL A 92 5.37 -3.82 -5.95
N GLN A 93 4.87 -3.23 -4.88
CA GLN A 93 3.50 -2.79 -4.72
C GLN A 93 3.41 -1.27 -4.90
N LEU A 94 2.44 -0.83 -5.65
CA LEU A 94 1.98 0.56 -5.72
C LEU A 94 0.56 0.61 -5.18
N ALA A 95 0.33 1.38 -4.13
CA ALA A 95 -0.99 1.48 -3.53
C ALA A 95 -1.43 2.94 -3.44
N GLY A 96 -2.74 3.16 -3.54
CA GLY A 96 -3.34 4.48 -3.46
C GLY A 96 -4.67 4.49 -2.73
N THR A 97 -4.92 5.56 -1.98
CA THR A 97 -6.19 5.80 -1.30
C THR A 97 -6.54 7.28 -1.34
N ASN A 98 -7.83 7.56 -1.23
CA ASN A 98 -8.35 8.93 -1.18
C ASN A 98 -9.37 9.03 -0.04
N PHE A 99 -9.26 10.10 0.73
CA PHE A 99 -10.16 10.45 1.83
C PHE A 99 -10.87 11.75 1.53
N CYS A 100 -12.15 11.81 1.86
CA CYS A 100 -12.95 13.01 1.80
C CYS A 100 -13.79 13.13 3.07
N ALA A 101 -13.79 14.30 3.70
CA ALA A 101 -14.72 14.62 4.76
C ALA A 101 -15.51 15.88 4.39
N ASN A 102 -16.83 15.85 4.60
CA ASN A 102 -17.68 17.00 4.48
C ASN A 102 -17.96 17.53 5.89
N PRO A 103 -17.47 18.70 6.27
CA PRO A 103 -17.80 19.29 7.58
C PRO A 103 -19.29 19.60 7.62
N VAL A 104 -19.93 19.31 8.75
CA VAL A 104 -21.37 19.61 8.97
C VAL A 104 -21.64 21.11 9.07
N GLN A 105 -20.65 21.89 9.51
CA GLN A 105 -20.73 23.34 9.62
C GLN A 105 -19.40 23.96 9.17
N GLY A 106 -19.42 24.72 8.10
CA GLY A 106 -18.30 25.49 7.58
C GLY A 106 -18.05 25.30 6.08
N PRO A 107 -17.49 26.30 5.40
CA PRO A 107 -17.14 26.17 4.00
C PRO A 107 -15.83 25.40 3.88
N GLY A 108 -15.86 24.21 3.33
CA GLY A 108 -14.64 23.53 2.91
C GLY A 108 -14.70 22.01 3.02
N ARG A 109 -14.68 21.35 1.87
CA ARG A 109 -14.43 19.92 1.78
C ARG A 109 -12.96 19.67 2.06
N ILE A 110 -12.66 18.83 3.05
CA ILE A 110 -11.31 18.37 3.35
C ILE A 110 -11.09 17.10 2.54
N SER A 111 -10.02 17.03 1.75
CA SER A 111 -9.64 15.84 0.99
C SER A 111 -8.16 15.60 1.10
N GLY A 112 -7.78 14.33 1.20
CA GLY A 112 -6.39 13.89 1.24
C GLY A 112 -6.21 12.67 0.35
N THR A 113 -5.01 12.55 -0.24
CA THR A 113 -4.61 11.41 -1.06
C THR A 113 -3.30 10.86 -0.52
N ALA A 114 -3.21 9.55 -0.41
CA ALA A 114 -1.96 8.87 -0.06
C ALA A 114 -1.58 7.87 -1.16
N ILE A 115 -0.30 7.85 -1.51
CA ILE A 115 0.29 6.94 -2.48
C ILE A 115 1.49 6.26 -1.82
N TYR A 116 1.57 4.95 -1.95
CA TYR A 116 2.62 4.12 -1.35
C TYR A 116 3.36 3.33 -2.42
N LEU A 117 4.67 3.22 -2.27
CA LEU A 117 5.53 2.36 -3.07
C LEU A 117 6.29 1.43 -2.12
N LEU A 118 6.02 0.13 -2.22
CA LEU A 118 6.60 -0.89 -1.34
C LEU A 118 7.24 -2.02 -2.15
N PRO A 119 8.56 -2.10 -2.23
CA PRO A 119 9.25 -3.35 -2.45
C PRO A 119 8.83 -4.38 -1.40
N ASN A 120 8.57 -5.61 -1.82
CA ASN A 120 8.12 -6.68 -0.95
C ASN A 120 8.78 -8.02 -1.28
N VAL A 121 8.76 -8.91 -0.31
CA VAL A 121 9.14 -10.30 -0.46
C VAL A 121 8.05 -11.20 0.07
N ARG A 122 7.82 -12.33 -0.60
CA ARG A 122 6.85 -13.35 -0.22
C ARG A 122 7.51 -14.72 -0.10
N PHE A 123 7.13 -15.47 0.93
CA PHE A 123 7.57 -16.84 1.20
C PHE A 123 6.38 -17.77 1.09
N THR A 124 6.36 -18.63 0.06
CA THR A 124 5.31 -19.60 -0.19
C THR A 124 5.65 -20.91 0.51
N TYR A 125 4.81 -21.34 1.45
CA TYR A 125 5.03 -22.55 2.27
C TYR A 125 4.06 -23.68 1.91
N VAL A 126 2.88 -23.39 1.35
CA VAL A 126 2.00 -24.40 0.76
C VAL A 126 1.85 -24.08 -0.72
N ARG A 127 2.08 -25.09 -1.56
CA ARG A 127 2.00 -24.94 -3.00
C ARG A 127 1.29 -26.13 -3.64
N SER A 128 0.26 -25.82 -4.40
CA SER A 128 -0.46 -26.72 -5.27
C SER A 128 -0.65 -26.03 -6.62
N GLU A 129 -1.11 -26.76 -7.63
CA GLU A 129 -1.43 -26.17 -8.96
C GLU A 129 -2.50 -25.07 -8.88
N VAL A 130 -3.42 -25.18 -7.92
CA VAL A 130 -4.62 -24.33 -7.80
C VAL A 130 -4.64 -23.52 -6.51
N PHE A 131 -3.78 -23.87 -5.52
CA PHE A 131 -3.84 -23.30 -4.20
C PHE A 131 -2.44 -23.04 -3.66
N ASN A 132 -2.17 -21.81 -3.25
CA ASN A 132 -0.90 -21.42 -2.62
C ASN A 132 -1.19 -20.67 -1.32
N MET A 133 -0.37 -20.93 -0.29
CA MET A 133 -0.33 -20.12 0.92
C MET A 133 1.06 -19.51 1.09
N TYR A 134 1.10 -18.27 1.51
CA TYR A 134 2.34 -17.53 1.68
C TYR A 134 2.25 -16.53 2.83
N SER A 135 3.41 -16.10 3.27
CA SER A 135 3.59 -14.92 4.12
C SER A 135 4.48 -13.92 3.43
N GLY A 136 4.36 -12.65 3.75
CA GLY A 136 5.16 -11.62 3.10
C GLY A 136 5.46 -10.43 4.00
N ILE A 137 6.46 -9.67 3.60
CA ILE A 137 6.81 -8.40 4.22
C ILE A 137 7.21 -7.41 3.13
N GLY A 138 6.76 -6.18 3.28
CA GLY A 138 7.12 -5.04 2.43
C GLY A 138 7.61 -3.87 3.27
N LEU A 139 8.59 -3.16 2.74
CA LEU A 139 9.13 -1.94 3.32
C LEU A 139 9.28 -0.91 2.21
N GLY A 140 8.78 0.30 2.44
CA GLY A 140 8.80 1.32 1.41
C GLY A 140 8.50 2.71 1.94
N VAL A 141 7.93 3.53 1.07
CA VAL A 141 7.61 4.92 1.36
C VAL A 141 6.18 5.24 0.95
N GLY A 142 5.53 6.08 1.75
CA GLY A 142 4.25 6.69 1.44
C GLY A 142 4.39 8.19 1.26
N VAL A 143 3.64 8.75 0.33
CA VAL A 143 3.51 10.19 0.12
C VAL A 143 2.07 10.57 0.39
N LEU A 144 1.85 11.39 1.40
CA LEU A 144 0.55 11.89 1.82
C LEU A 144 0.42 13.36 1.39
N SER A 145 -0.67 13.69 0.71
CA SER A 145 -0.94 15.04 0.20
C SER A 145 -2.35 15.48 0.56
N GLY A 146 -2.53 16.77 0.84
CA GLY A 146 -3.83 17.32 1.22
C GLY A 146 -4.15 17.20 2.71
N PHE A 147 -3.33 16.50 3.50
CA PHE A 147 -3.41 16.48 4.96
C PHE A 147 -2.73 17.72 5.52
N SER A 148 -3.31 18.31 6.56
CA SER A 148 -2.68 19.42 7.29
C SER A 148 -1.55 18.85 8.15
N ALA A 149 -0.43 18.55 7.51
CA ALA A 149 0.66 17.81 8.10
C ALA A 149 1.30 18.55 9.28
N LYS A 150 1.39 17.91 10.44
CA LYS A 150 2.46 18.19 11.39
C LYS A 150 3.77 18.00 10.61
N LYS A 151 4.61 19.05 10.59
CA LYS A 151 5.90 19.06 9.88
C LYS A 151 6.70 17.80 10.23
N SER A 152 6.72 16.84 9.34
CA SER A 152 7.68 15.74 9.36
C SER A 152 9.07 16.30 9.04
N ALA A 153 10.12 15.67 9.58
CA ALA A 153 11.52 16.05 9.35
C ALA A 153 11.94 16.03 7.86
N PHE A 154 11.10 15.51 6.97
CA PHE A 154 11.27 15.44 5.53
C PHE A 154 10.34 16.37 4.72
N ALA A 155 9.70 17.34 5.37
CA ALA A 155 8.84 18.32 4.72
C ALA A 155 9.64 19.16 3.71
N GLY A 156 9.64 18.78 2.44
CA GLY A 156 10.47 19.44 1.44
C GLY A 156 9.90 19.55 0.03
N ILE A 157 8.73 18.97 -0.25
CA ILE A 157 8.17 19.01 -1.60
C ILE A 157 6.69 19.39 -1.52
N GLY A 158 6.38 20.69 -1.60
CA GLY A 158 5.05 21.16 -1.95
C GLY A 158 3.88 20.75 -1.05
N GLY A 159 4.08 20.67 0.28
CA GLY A 159 3.01 20.32 1.22
C GLY A 159 2.66 18.82 1.27
N ALA A 160 3.48 17.96 0.67
CA ALA A 160 3.36 16.51 0.79
C ALA A 160 4.26 16.02 1.94
N ASP A 161 3.72 15.12 2.77
CA ASP A 161 4.47 14.44 3.83
C ASP A 161 4.95 13.07 3.31
N ILE A 162 6.24 12.76 3.57
CA ILE A 162 6.85 11.50 3.19
C ILE A 162 7.03 10.66 4.45
N GLN A 163 6.42 9.49 4.46
CA GLN A 163 6.44 8.58 5.60
C GLN A 163 6.97 7.21 5.21
N THR A 164 7.57 6.51 6.17
CA THR A 164 7.97 5.11 6.01
C THR A 164 6.73 4.23 6.02
N ALA A 165 6.63 3.35 5.04
CA ALA A 165 5.56 2.37 4.95
C ALA A 165 6.11 0.96 5.21
N VAL A 166 5.51 0.27 6.17
CA VAL A 166 5.82 -1.12 6.51
C VAL A 166 4.55 -1.94 6.43
N GLN A 167 4.62 -3.08 5.78
CA GLN A 167 3.48 -3.98 5.62
C GLN A 167 3.91 -5.42 5.80
N ALA A 168 3.25 -6.14 6.70
CA ALA A 168 3.37 -7.57 6.86
C ALA A 168 2.08 -8.26 6.40
N VAL A 169 2.23 -9.39 5.74
CA VAL A 169 1.16 -10.31 5.38
C VAL A 169 1.46 -11.63 6.09
N PRO A 170 0.94 -11.83 7.32
CA PRO A 170 1.15 -13.08 8.05
C PRO A 170 0.63 -14.29 7.29
N VAL A 171 -0.53 -14.14 6.66
CA VAL A 171 -1.17 -15.19 5.86
C VAL A 171 -1.78 -14.58 4.60
N GLY A 172 -1.38 -15.12 3.47
CA GLY A 172 -1.96 -14.87 2.16
C GLY A 172 -2.33 -16.19 1.50
N ILE A 173 -3.44 -16.19 0.77
CA ILE A 173 -3.96 -17.33 0.02
C ILE A 173 -4.16 -16.88 -1.43
N GLN A 174 -3.70 -17.71 -2.36
CA GLN A 174 -3.99 -17.58 -3.77
C GLN A 174 -4.74 -18.83 -4.23
N PHE A 175 -5.84 -18.66 -4.95
CA PHE A 175 -6.65 -19.73 -5.49
C PHE A 175 -6.91 -19.52 -6.98
N GLY A 176 -6.48 -20.44 -7.81
CA GLY A 176 -6.56 -20.41 -9.27
C GLY A 176 -5.25 -20.79 -9.92
N ARG A 177 -5.24 -20.88 -11.25
CA ARG A 177 -4.05 -21.18 -12.06
C ARG A 177 -3.46 -19.88 -12.62
N ASP A 178 -3.66 -19.61 -13.90
CA ASP A 178 -3.16 -18.40 -14.57
C ASP A 178 -3.87 -17.16 -14.06
N ILE A 179 -5.20 -17.21 -13.94
CA ILE A 179 -5.99 -16.23 -13.23
C ILE A 179 -6.27 -16.79 -11.84
N TYR A 180 -5.98 -16.00 -10.80
CA TYR A 180 -6.14 -16.43 -9.43
C TYR A 180 -6.76 -15.34 -8.55
N GLY A 181 -7.59 -15.77 -7.61
CA GLY A 181 -8.09 -14.95 -6.53
C GLY A 181 -7.06 -14.84 -5.40
N ILE A 182 -7.04 -13.71 -4.72
CA ILE A 182 -6.15 -13.40 -3.59
C ILE A 182 -6.99 -13.05 -2.39
N ALA A 183 -6.64 -13.61 -1.23
CA ALA A 183 -7.14 -13.18 0.07
C ALA A 183 -5.96 -13.12 1.05
N GLU A 184 -5.79 -12.00 1.75
CA GLU A 184 -4.66 -11.75 2.65
C GLU A 184 -5.13 -11.12 3.94
N VAL A 185 -4.49 -11.50 5.03
CA VAL A 185 -4.48 -10.74 6.27
C VAL A 185 -3.28 -9.83 6.24
N SER A 186 -3.49 -8.55 6.41
CA SER A 186 -2.47 -7.50 6.34
C SER A 186 -2.33 -6.80 7.67
N LEU A 187 -1.10 -6.58 8.10
CA LEU A 187 -0.74 -5.84 9.31
C LEU A 187 0.40 -4.88 9.01
N GLY A 188 0.17 -3.59 9.18
CA GLY A 188 1.22 -2.62 8.91
C GLY A 188 0.76 -1.18 9.04
N THR A 189 1.63 -0.27 8.62
CA THR A 189 1.33 1.16 8.59
C THR A 189 0.39 1.50 7.43
N MET A 190 0.55 0.84 6.27
CA MET A 190 -0.25 1.10 5.09
C MET A 190 -1.72 0.67 5.29
N ASN A 191 -1.95 -0.56 5.73
CA ASN A 191 -3.28 -1.04 6.06
C ASN A 191 -3.27 -2.12 7.14
N VAL A 192 -4.41 -2.28 7.80
CA VAL A 192 -4.67 -3.35 8.77
C VAL A 192 -6.00 -4.01 8.41
N GLY A 193 -6.03 -5.35 8.39
CA GLY A 193 -7.23 -6.14 8.16
C GLY A 193 -7.15 -7.02 6.92
N LEU A 194 -8.30 -7.26 6.31
CA LEU A 194 -8.42 -8.13 5.15
C LEU A 194 -8.18 -7.36 3.86
N ARG A 195 -7.46 -8.00 2.95
CA ARG A 195 -7.23 -7.55 1.59
C ARG A 195 -7.63 -8.66 0.63
N ALA A 196 -8.39 -8.34 -0.40
CA ALA A 196 -8.83 -9.30 -1.41
C ALA A 196 -8.59 -8.76 -2.81
N GLY A 197 -8.41 -9.63 -3.78
CA GLY A 197 -8.16 -9.22 -5.15
C GLY A 197 -8.04 -10.36 -6.13
N ILE A 198 -7.52 -10.01 -7.29
CA ILE A 198 -7.28 -10.92 -8.40
C ILE A 198 -5.87 -10.70 -8.95
N GLY A 199 -5.28 -11.75 -9.50
CA GLY A 199 -4.00 -11.69 -10.18
C GLY A 199 -3.97 -12.54 -11.43
N TYR A 200 -2.95 -12.27 -12.23
CA TYR A 200 -2.61 -13.03 -13.43
C TYR A 200 -1.15 -13.45 -13.39
N ARG A 201 -0.89 -14.68 -13.80
CA ARG A 201 0.43 -15.31 -13.84
C ARG A 201 0.81 -15.60 -15.29
N PHE A 202 2.01 -15.15 -15.67
CA PHE A 202 2.57 -15.32 -17.02
C PHE A 202 3.53 -16.48 -17.08
#